data_f108dd78f14b73b4a8c75f3c6f7f89c5
#
_entry.id   f108dd78f14b73b4a8c75f3c6f7f89c5
#
_cell.length_a   1.000
_cell.length_b   1.000
_cell.length_c   1.000
_cell.angle_alpha   90.00
_cell.angle_beta   90.00
_cell.angle_gamma   90.00
#
_symmetry.space_group_name_H-M   'P 1'
#
loop_
_entity.id
_entity.type
_entity.pdbx_description
1 polymer ?
#
loop_
_entity_poly.entity_id
_entity_poly.type
_entity_poly.pdbx_seq_one_letter_code
_entity_poly.pdbx_strand_id
1 'polypeptide(L)'
;MDALWELQLVYELLIFTCRAYVLLSSFLNRYDRMKPKFLRRLIDDIFFPWEYGETELLEFYNTLNNFNETIKFKINYSKDSVNFLDTTTYITDSKIHTKLYSKPTDNNQYLHFSSCHPAHVKKAIPYSQALRYRRIIDVDTELNSAIDLLEKI
;
A
#
# COMPACT_ATOMS: atom_id res chain seq x y z
N MET A 1 0.99 24.49 23.77
CA MET A 1 1.00 23.01 23.95
C MET A 1 0.42 22.44 22.67
N ASP A 2 1.28 22.26 21.71
CA ASP A 2 0.88 21.76 20.39
C ASP A 2 0.73 20.25 20.51
N ALA A 3 -0.49 19.78 20.27
CA ALA A 3 -0.78 18.36 20.20
C ALA A 3 -0.03 17.78 18.99
N LEU A 4 1.08 17.10 19.27
CA LEU A 4 1.75 16.22 18.32
C LEU A 4 0.76 15.12 17.92
N TRP A 5 0.18 15.26 16.75
CA TRP A 5 -0.63 14.24 16.12
C TRP A 5 0.31 13.13 15.64
N GLU A 6 0.50 12.10 16.44
CA GLU A 6 1.14 10.87 15.99
C GLU A 6 0.21 10.21 14.97
N LEU A 7 0.53 10.41 13.70
CA LEU A 7 -0.08 9.65 12.61
C LEU A 7 0.37 8.19 12.74
N GLN A 8 -0.47 7.36 13.33
CA GLN A 8 -0.27 5.92 13.33
C GLN A 8 -0.79 5.37 12.00
N LEU A 9 0.10 4.75 11.25
CA LEU A 9 -0.21 4.14 9.96
C LEU A 9 -0.51 2.66 10.18
N VAL A 10 -1.69 2.24 9.76
CA VAL A 10 -2.09 0.84 9.78
C VAL A 10 -2.42 0.40 8.38
N TYR A 11 -1.91 -0.73 7.98
CA TYR A 11 -1.86 -1.11 6.60
C TYR A 11 -2.05 -2.60 6.37
N GLU A 12 -2.72 -2.91 5.31
CA GLU A 12 -3.01 -4.22 4.78
C GLU A 12 -4.07 -5.01 5.58
N LEU A 13 -5.29 -4.85 5.12
CA LEU A 13 -6.34 -5.81 5.38
C LEU A 13 -6.50 -6.66 4.11
N LEU A 14 -6.05 -7.91 4.14
CA LEU A 14 -6.25 -8.86 3.04
C LEU A 14 -7.70 -9.35 3.06
N ILE A 15 -8.46 -9.03 2.00
CA ILE A 15 -9.85 -9.47 1.83
C ILE A 15 -9.94 -10.45 0.67
N PHE A 16 -10.32 -11.68 0.97
CA PHE A 16 -10.41 -12.75 0.01
C PHE A 16 -11.72 -12.86 -0.78
N THR A 17 -12.54 -11.82 -0.99
CA THR A 17 -13.65 -11.89 -1.98
C THR A 17 -14.36 -10.55 -2.26
N CYS A 18 -15.09 -10.43 -3.41
CA CYS A 18 -16.00 -9.33 -3.72
C CYS A 18 -17.11 -9.07 -2.66
N ARG A 19 -17.53 -10.08 -1.93
CA ARG A 19 -18.48 -9.97 -0.81
C ARG A 19 -17.90 -9.20 0.39
N ALA A 20 -16.62 -9.24 0.59
CA ALA A 20 -15.97 -8.58 1.70
C ALA A 20 -16.07 -7.03 1.64
N TYR A 21 -16.17 -6.43 0.45
CA TYR A 21 -16.36 -4.98 0.34
C TYR A 21 -17.74 -4.52 0.82
N VAL A 22 -18.78 -5.21 0.43
CA VAL A 22 -20.16 -4.92 0.89
C VAL A 22 -20.24 -5.08 2.40
N LEU A 23 -19.59 -6.11 2.94
CA LEU A 23 -19.48 -6.34 4.38
C LEU A 23 -18.71 -5.23 5.09
N LEU A 24 -17.56 -4.81 4.56
CA LEU A 24 -16.78 -3.73 5.15
C LEU A 24 -17.55 -2.40 5.13
N SER A 25 -18.21 -2.08 4.02
CA SER A 25 -19.06 -0.88 3.93
C SER A 25 -20.23 -0.95 4.91
N SER A 26 -20.89 -2.11 5.02
CA SER A 26 -21.97 -2.33 5.97
C SER A 26 -21.49 -2.26 7.42
N PHE A 27 -20.31 -2.80 7.70
CA PHE A 27 -19.66 -2.69 9.01
C PHE A 27 -19.35 -1.23 9.34
N LEU A 28 -18.64 -0.51 8.47
CA LEU A 28 -18.26 0.89 8.68
C LEU A 28 -19.48 1.81 8.86
N ASN A 29 -20.60 1.51 8.22
CA ASN A 29 -21.85 2.26 8.40
C ASN A 29 -22.50 2.02 9.77
N ARG A 30 -22.34 0.83 10.34
CA ARG A 30 -22.90 0.44 11.65
C ARG A 30 -21.95 0.68 12.81
N TYR A 31 -20.66 0.69 12.55
CA TYR A 31 -19.63 0.90 13.57
C TYR A 31 -19.58 2.39 13.93
N ASP A 32 -20.01 2.71 15.14
CA ASP A 32 -20.23 4.11 15.56
C ASP A 32 -19.08 4.70 16.39
N ARG A 33 -17.96 3.96 16.46
CA ARG A 33 -16.76 4.35 17.17
C ARG A 33 -15.72 4.96 16.22
N MET A 34 -14.45 4.90 16.60
CA MET A 34 -13.32 5.41 15.82
C MET A 34 -13.19 4.71 14.47
N LYS A 35 -13.20 5.48 13.40
CA LYS A 35 -13.11 5.00 12.01
C LYS A 35 -11.91 5.61 11.31
N PRO A 36 -11.30 4.90 10.35
CA PRO A 36 -10.28 5.51 9.51
C PRO A 36 -10.85 6.68 8.70
N LYS A 37 -10.13 7.77 8.59
CA LYS A 37 -10.56 8.97 7.82
C LYS A 37 -10.79 8.66 6.35
N PHE A 38 -10.00 7.79 5.78
CA PHE A 38 -10.21 7.29 4.44
C PHE A 38 -9.77 5.83 4.33
N LEU A 39 -10.27 5.17 3.31
CA LEU A 39 -9.95 3.80 3.01
C LEU A 39 -9.74 3.68 1.51
N ARG A 40 -8.68 2.99 1.11
CA ARG A 40 -8.39 2.65 -0.28
C ARG A 40 -8.41 1.13 -0.43
N ARG A 41 -9.01 0.70 -1.50
CA ARG A 41 -9.11 -0.73 -1.81
C ARG A 41 -8.59 -0.99 -3.22
N LEU A 42 -7.81 -2.05 -3.35
CA LEU A 42 -7.50 -2.66 -4.63
C LEU A 42 -7.75 -4.17 -4.53
N ILE A 43 -8.76 -4.65 -5.25
CA ILE A 43 -9.20 -6.07 -5.28
C ILE A 43 -9.41 -6.60 -3.86
N ASP A 44 -8.42 -7.27 -3.30
CA ASP A 44 -8.46 -7.94 -1.99
C ASP A 44 -7.74 -7.15 -0.90
N ASP A 45 -6.89 -6.20 -1.27
CA ASP A 45 -6.08 -5.42 -0.35
C ASP A 45 -6.78 -4.11 0.03
N ILE A 46 -6.71 -3.76 1.30
CA ILE A 46 -7.24 -2.51 1.84
C ILE A 46 -6.14 -1.77 2.58
N PHE A 47 -6.08 -0.49 2.32
CA PHE A 47 -5.17 0.45 2.95
C PHE A 47 -5.94 1.57 3.64
N PHE A 48 -5.59 1.88 4.87
CA PHE A 48 -6.11 3.04 5.58
C PHE A 48 -5.13 3.55 6.65
N PRO A 49 -5.02 4.86 6.87
CA PRO A 49 -4.30 5.41 8.01
C PRO A 49 -5.15 5.31 9.27
N TRP A 50 -4.49 5.05 10.39
CA TRP A 50 -5.11 4.99 11.70
C TRP A 50 -4.53 6.07 12.62
N GLU A 51 -5.40 6.91 13.17
CA GLU A 51 -4.99 8.08 13.97
C GLU A 51 -5.20 7.89 15.48
N TYR A 52 -5.73 6.73 15.85
CA TYR A 52 -5.99 6.40 17.24
C TYR A 52 -4.91 5.45 17.78
N GLY A 53 -5.05 5.03 19.02
CA GLY A 53 -4.10 4.11 19.64
C GLY A 53 -4.10 2.70 19.04
N GLU A 54 -3.08 1.92 19.38
CA GLU A 54 -2.97 0.52 18.96
C GLU A 54 -4.06 -0.35 19.58
N THR A 55 -4.46 -0.03 20.82
CA THR A 55 -5.54 -0.73 21.51
C THR A 55 -6.86 -0.59 20.77
N GLU A 56 -7.17 0.62 20.33
CA GLU A 56 -8.38 0.95 19.57
C GLU A 56 -8.36 0.29 18.18
N LEU A 57 -7.17 0.19 17.57
CA LEU A 57 -6.99 -0.54 16.33
C LEU A 57 -7.33 -2.01 16.48
N LEU A 58 -6.79 -2.66 17.51
CA LEU A 58 -7.03 -4.07 17.77
C LEU A 58 -8.50 -4.33 18.14
N GLU A 59 -9.15 -3.40 18.85
CA GLU A 59 -10.59 -3.47 19.10
C GLU A 59 -11.40 -3.39 17.80
N PHE A 60 -11.06 -2.42 16.93
CA PHE A 60 -11.67 -2.28 15.61
C PHE A 60 -11.49 -3.56 14.78
N TYR A 61 -10.28 -4.09 14.70
CA TYR A 61 -9.95 -5.30 13.98
C TYR A 61 -10.73 -6.52 14.50
N ASN A 62 -10.79 -6.72 15.81
CA ASN A 62 -11.54 -7.82 16.42
C ASN A 62 -13.04 -7.68 16.16
N THR A 63 -13.58 -6.47 16.26
CA THR A 63 -14.99 -6.21 15.99
C THR A 63 -15.32 -6.47 14.52
N LEU A 64 -14.45 -6.06 13.60
CA LEU A 64 -14.58 -6.34 12.17
C LEU A 64 -14.56 -7.84 11.88
N ASN A 65 -13.65 -8.60 12.49
CA ASN A 65 -13.55 -10.03 12.29
C ASN A 65 -14.70 -10.84 12.94
N ASN A 66 -15.35 -10.26 13.94
CA ASN A 66 -16.53 -10.87 14.56
C ASN A 66 -17.84 -10.48 13.84
N PHE A 67 -17.80 -9.51 12.94
CA PHE A 67 -18.99 -9.05 12.21
C PHE A 67 -19.53 -10.10 11.22
N ASN A 68 -18.65 -10.96 10.70
CA ASN A 68 -19.05 -12.04 9.80
C ASN A 68 -18.27 -13.32 10.12
N GLU A 69 -18.94 -14.47 10.08
CA GLU A 69 -18.35 -15.76 10.42
C GLU A 69 -17.43 -16.30 9.31
N THR A 70 -17.77 -16.04 8.05
CA THR A 70 -17.12 -16.65 6.88
C THR A 70 -15.97 -15.81 6.32
N ILE A 71 -15.92 -14.52 6.66
CA ILE A 71 -14.90 -13.61 6.14
C ILE A 71 -14.03 -13.14 7.28
N LYS A 72 -12.74 -13.40 7.16
CA LYS A 72 -11.72 -12.98 8.13
C LYS A 72 -10.70 -12.09 7.44
N PHE A 73 -10.28 -11.06 8.15
CA PHE A 73 -9.28 -10.11 7.71
C PHE A 73 -7.95 -10.41 8.41
N LYS A 74 -6.86 -10.22 7.71
CA LYS A 74 -5.54 -10.15 8.32
C LYS A 74 -5.13 -8.69 8.39
N ILE A 75 -4.47 -8.30 9.45
CA ILE A 75 -3.95 -6.96 9.62
C ILE A 75 -2.42 -6.99 9.65
N ASN A 76 -1.82 -6.08 8.92
CA ASN A 76 -0.42 -5.74 9.02
C ASN A 76 -0.31 -4.26 9.31
N TYR A 77 0.41 -3.86 10.35
CA TYR A 77 0.52 -2.46 10.75
C TYR A 77 1.92 -2.14 11.28
N SER A 78 2.32 -0.91 11.09
CA SER A 78 3.58 -0.37 11.58
C SER A 78 3.45 1.13 11.83
N LYS A 79 4.24 1.66 12.76
CA LYS A 79 4.32 3.10 13.03
C LYS A 79 5.26 3.83 12.07
N ASP A 80 6.21 3.11 11.48
CA ASP A 80 7.28 3.70 10.69
C ASP A 80 7.04 3.56 9.19
N SER A 81 6.77 2.34 8.74
CA SER A 81 6.60 2.07 7.31
C SER A 81 5.81 0.81 7.05
N VAL A 82 5.21 0.76 5.86
CA VAL A 82 4.44 -0.41 5.44
C VAL A 82 4.40 -0.51 3.94
N ASN A 83 4.30 -1.75 3.49
CA ASN A 83 4.20 -2.07 2.08
C ASN A 83 2.74 -2.28 1.69
N PHE A 84 2.31 -1.57 0.66
CA PHE A 84 1.01 -1.76 0.03
C PHE A 84 1.18 -1.84 -1.47
N LEU A 85 0.89 -2.98 -2.06
CA LEU A 85 1.13 -3.27 -3.48
C LEU A 85 2.60 -3.05 -3.86
N ASP A 86 2.85 -2.13 -4.80
CA ASP A 86 4.17 -1.77 -5.30
C ASP A 86 4.80 -0.59 -4.54
N THR A 87 4.20 -0.19 -3.43
CA THR A 87 4.56 1.04 -2.72
C THR A 87 4.92 0.73 -1.27
N THR A 88 6.05 1.22 -0.81
CA THR A 88 6.32 1.38 0.62
C THR A 88 5.93 2.79 1.02
N THR A 89 4.99 2.91 1.94
CA THR A 89 4.64 4.18 2.57
C THR A 89 5.37 4.29 3.90
N TYR A 90 6.00 5.41 4.18
CA TYR A 90 6.77 5.63 5.41
C TYR A 90 6.61 7.06 5.92
N ILE A 91 6.95 7.28 7.20
CA ILE A 91 6.88 8.59 7.83
C ILE A 91 8.29 9.09 8.12
N THR A 92 8.58 10.30 7.67
CA THR A 92 9.78 11.04 8.04
C THR A 92 9.40 12.50 8.27
N ASP A 93 9.91 13.12 9.34
CA ASP A 93 9.64 14.51 9.70
C ASP A 93 8.14 14.85 9.76
N SER A 94 7.34 13.93 10.32
CA SER A 94 5.88 14.06 10.42
C SER A 94 5.16 14.18 9.06
N LYS A 95 5.80 13.74 7.98
CA LYS A 95 5.22 13.68 6.64
C LYS A 95 5.19 12.24 6.14
N ILE A 96 4.17 11.97 5.35
CA ILE A 96 4.02 10.68 4.68
C ILE A 96 4.78 10.75 3.35
N HIS A 97 5.66 9.79 3.13
CA HIS A 97 6.42 9.60 1.91
C HIS A 97 6.14 8.23 1.29
N THR A 98 6.35 8.15 -0.01
CA THR A 98 6.16 6.90 -0.75
C THR A 98 7.38 6.57 -1.58
N LYS A 99 7.76 5.29 -1.59
CA LYS A 99 8.83 4.75 -2.42
C LYS A 99 8.44 3.43 -3.05
N LEU A 100 9.20 3.02 -4.06
CA LEU A 100 8.97 1.75 -4.73
C LEU A 100 9.23 0.58 -3.78
N TYR A 101 8.29 -0.36 -3.74
CA TYR A 101 8.45 -1.64 -3.10
C TYR A 101 8.66 -2.73 -4.14
N SER A 102 9.76 -3.47 -4.03
CA SER A 102 10.01 -4.68 -4.79
C SER A 102 10.02 -5.87 -3.85
N LYS A 103 9.28 -6.90 -4.22
CA LYS A 103 9.27 -8.15 -3.42
C LYS A 103 10.67 -8.78 -3.43
N PRO A 104 11.11 -9.45 -2.35
CA PRO A 104 12.39 -10.14 -2.33
C PRO A 104 12.56 -11.20 -3.43
N THR A 105 11.44 -11.68 -3.97
CA THR A 105 11.40 -12.64 -5.09
C THR A 105 11.38 -11.99 -6.47
N ASP A 106 11.32 -10.66 -6.54
CA ASP A 106 11.33 -9.94 -7.81
C ASP A 106 12.76 -9.89 -8.36
N ASN A 107 12.95 -10.50 -9.50
CA ASN A 107 14.25 -10.54 -10.19
C ASN A 107 14.43 -9.37 -11.18
N ASN A 108 13.49 -8.41 -11.21
CA ASN A 108 13.45 -7.30 -12.18
C ASN A 108 13.59 -7.78 -13.64
N GLN A 109 13.03 -8.95 -13.95
CA GLN A 109 13.12 -9.51 -15.29
C GLN A 109 12.09 -8.88 -16.20
N TYR A 110 12.56 -7.99 -17.06
CA TYR A 110 11.80 -7.44 -18.19
C TYR A 110 11.98 -8.31 -19.43
N LEU A 111 11.31 -7.90 -20.52
CA LEU A 111 11.45 -8.58 -21.81
C LEU A 111 12.90 -8.56 -22.30
N HIS A 112 13.48 -9.74 -22.51
CA HIS A 112 14.81 -9.83 -23.10
C HIS A 112 14.86 -9.19 -24.50
N PHE A 113 15.92 -8.48 -24.81
CA PHE A 113 16.01 -7.73 -26.07
C PHE A 113 15.95 -8.64 -27.29
N SER A 114 16.49 -9.88 -27.23
CA SER A 114 16.43 -10.87 -28.30
C SER A 114 15.08 -11.60 -28.44
N SER A 115 14.08 -11.29 -27.58
CA SER A 115 12.75 -11.91 -27.68
C SER A 115 12.04 -11.55 -28.98
N CYS A 116 11.11 -12.39 -29.41
CA CYS A 116 10.33 -12.18 -30.65
C CYS A 116 9.35 -10.99 -30.62
N HIS A 117 9.29 -10.24 -29.53
CA HIS A 117 8.37 -9.10 -29.42
C HIS A 117 8.77 -7.94 -30.33
N PRO A 118 7.80 -7.19 -30.87
CA PRO A 118 8.07 -6.01 -31.68
C PRO A 118 9.01 -4.99 -31.00
N ALA A 119 9.88 -4.38 -31.78
CA ALA A 119 10.91 -3.48 -31.27
C ALA A 119 10.33 -2.30 -30.45
N HIS A 120 9.16 -1.78 -30.84
CA HIS A 120 8.50 -0.67 -30.14
C HIS A 120 8.04 -1.07 -28.74
N VAL A 121 7.59 -2.32 -28.54
CA VAL A 121 7.20 -2.83 -27.21
C VAL A 121 8.42 -2.88 -26.29
N LYS A 122 9.54 -3.42 -26.79
CA LYS A 122 10.79 -3.50 -26.01
C LYS A 122 11.33 -2.12 -25.63
N LYS A 123 11.31 -1.17 -26.57
CA LYS A 123 11.77 0.21 -26.33
C LYS A 123 10.85 1.00 -25.39
N ALA A 124 9.57 0.63 -25.29
CA ALA A 124 8.61 1.31 -24.41
C ALA A 124 8.79 0.93 -22.93
N ILE A 125 9.47 -0.19 -22.62
CA ILE A 125 9.61 -0.68 -21.24
C ILE A 125 10.34 0.29 -20.33
N PRO A 126 11.57 0.80 -20.65
CA PRO A 126 12.27 1.73 -19.78
C PRO A 126 11.44 2.99 -19.49
N TYR A 127 10.83 3.55 -20.54
CA TYR A 127 10.00 4.74 -20.40
C TYR A 127 8.76 4.49 -19.50
N SER A 128 8.07 3.38 -19.70
CA SER A 128 6.90 3.04 -18.90
C SER A 128 7.24 2.79 -17.44
N GLN A 129 8.40 2.16 -17.17
CA GLN A 129 8.89 1.95 -15.80
C GLN A 129 9.32 3.26 -15.15
N ALA A 130 10.03 4.15 -15.85
CA ALA A 130 10.37 5.45 -15.33
C ALA A 130 9.13 6.30 -14.97
N LEU A 131 8.10 6.27 -15.81
CA LEU A 131 6.81 6.91 -15.50
C LEU A 131 6.13 6.29 -14.28
N ARG A 132 6.18 4.96 -14.13
CA ARG A 132 5.66 4.27 -12.96
C ARG A 132 6.41 4.69 -11.70
N TYR A 133 7.75 4.72 -11.73
CA TYR A 133 8.57 5.15 -10.60
C TYR A 133 8.24 6.59 -10.19
N ARG A 134 8.13 7.50 -11.18
CA ARG A 134 7.75 8.90 -10.91
C ARG A 134 6.37 9.05 -10.25
N ARG A 135 5.45 8.14 -10.50
CA ARG A 135 4.10 8.17 -9.89
C ARG A 135 4.09 7.61 -8.46
N ILE A 136 5.02 6.71 -8.14
CA ILE A 136 5.10 6.05 -6.84
C ILE A 136 6.01 6.80 -5.89
N ILE A 137 7.16 7.27 -6.37
CA ILE A 137 8.22 7.88 -5.55
C ILE A 137 8.00 9.38 -5.50
N ASP A 138 7.84 9.93 -4.31
CA ASP A 138 7.63 11.36 -4.10
C ASP A 138 8.93 12.13 -3.80
N VAL A 139 9.99 11.44 -3.36
CA VAL A 139 11.31 12.04 -3.04
C VAL A 139 12.25 11.93 -4.23
N ASP A 140 12.70 13.06 -4.77
CA ASP A 140 13.52 13.10 -6.00
C ASP A 140 14.84 12.34 -5.88
N THR A 141 15.48 12.31 -4.72
CA THR A 141 16.72 11.54 -4.51
C THR A 141 16.50 10.03 -4.62
N GLU A 142 15.39 9.53 -4.08
CA GLU A 142 15.01 8.13 -4.20
C GLU A 142 14.61 7.79 -5.65
N LEU A 143 13.91 8.70 -6.33
CA LEU A 143 13.54 8.55 -7.74
C LEU A 143 14.77 8.40 -8.62
N ASN A 144 15.77 9.28 -8.48
CA ASN A 144 16.99 9.22 -9.26
C ASN A 144 17.74 7.90 -9.02
N SER A 145 17.83 7.46 -7.77
CA SER A 145 18.44 6.17 -7.43
C SER A 145 17.70 4.98 -8.07
N ALA A 146 16.38 5.04 -8.13
CA ALA A 146 15.56 3.99 -8.76
C ALA A 146 15.72 3.99 -10.30
N ILE A 147 15.86 5.16 -10.92
CA ILE A 147 16.11 5.29 -12.36
C ILE A 147 17.51 4.77 -12.71
N ASP A 148 18.54 5.10 -11.93
CA ASP A 148 19.90 4.61 -12.12
C ASP A 148 19.97 3.06 -12.04
N LEU A 149 19.13 2.44 -11.21
CA LEU A 149 19.00 1.00 -11.16
C LEU A 149 18.31 0.43 -12.40
N LEU A 150 17.29 1.13 -12.91
CA LEU A 150 16.57 0.73 -14.12
C LEU A 150 17.47 0.76 -15.36
N GLU A 151 18.41 1.69 -15.45
CA GLU A 151 19.36 1.77 -16.57
C GLU A 151 20.38 0.61 -16.62
N LYS A 152 20.54 -0.13 -15.49
CA LYS A 152 21.48 -1.26 -15.39
C LYS A 152 20.85 -2.61 -15.75
N ILE A 153 19.54 -2.64 -15.97
CA ILE A 153 18.76 -3.82 -16.31
C ILE A 153 18.52 -3.90 -17.82
#